data_a9e510421f8deeda6f33090a3e8fbc55
#
_entry.id   a9e510421f8deeda6f33090a3e8fbc55
#
_cell.length_a   1.000
_cell.length_b   1.000
_cell.length_c   1.000
_cell.angle_alpha   90.00
_cell.angle_beta   90.00
_cell.angle_gamma   90.00
#
_symmetry.space_group_name_H-M   'P 1'
#
loop_
_entity.id
_entity.type
_entity.pdbx_description
1 polymer ?
#
loop_
_entity_poly.entity_id
_entity_poly.type
_entity_poly.pdbx_seq_one_letter_code
_entity_poly.pdbx_strand_id
1 'polypeptide(L)'
;MAPSPPARRARLFHPEIAAVQTVAGLCTTSGWEQLVGRVREVNPNRLLIGACLPHLHRRRLEEAGRELGMNPALMEVVDIAPWSFPSAGEPSADALAKLRAGAARLKWADPAPAAEIRIAPRALVVGGGIAGMSAALAIADHGYEVDLVEESDRLGGNLNWLNRTLEGRDVTALLKDRLKRVEKHPRIQVHLGSRVVHAAGEVGSFSTVVEGPAKEVKTLAHGVVVLATGGVEAPTRSHAYGAGPAILTQSELERRMADGSLEAGGLDRVVMIQCVDS
;
A
#
# COMPACT_ATOMS: atom_id res chain seq x y z
N MET A 1 -44.12 18.56 13.71
CA MET A 1 -44.28 17.12 13.38
C MET A 1 -43.30 16.35 14.24
N ALA A 2 -43.77 15.54 15.17
CA ALA A 2 -42.91 14.72 16.02
C ALA A 2 -42.24 13.65 15.15
N PRO A 3 -40.92 13.38 15.30
CA PRO A 3 -40.25 12.32 14.57
C PRO A 3 -40.90 10.98 14.95
N SER A 4 -41.31 10.21 13.94
CA SER A 4 -41.82 8.86 14.19
C SER A 4 -40.72 8.05 14.90
N PRO A 5 -41.12 7.26 15.94
CA PRO A 5 -40.15 6.53 16.75
C PRO A 5 -39.29 5.61 15.87
N PRO A 6 -37.99 5.49 16.15
CA PRO A 6 -37.01 4.73 15.34
C PRO A 6 -37.45 3.28 15.09
N ALA A 7 -38.18 2.67 15.99
CA ALA A 7 -38.71 1.32 15.83
C ALA A 7 -39.72 1.14 14.68
N ARG A 8 -40.43 2.19 14.30
CA ARG A 8 -41.44 2.13 13.21
C ARG A 8 -40.77 2.18 11.84
N ARG A 9 -39.65 2.89 11.69
CA ARG A 9 -38.84 2.91 10.47
C ARG A 9 -38.06 1.59 10.28
N ALA A 10 -37.58 0.98 11.36
CA ALA A 10 -36.84 -0.27 11.31
C ALA A 10 -37.66 -1.41 10.68
N ARG A 11 -38.92 -1.53 11.03
CA ARG A 11 -39.85 -2.58 10.51
C ARG A 11 -40.13 -2.47 9.01
N LEU A 12 -39.94 -1.27 8.41
CA LEU A 12 -40.06 -1.08 6.96
C LEU A 12 -38.91 -1.74 6.19
N PHE A 13 -37.76 -1.96 6.84
CA PHE A 13 -36.59 -2.59 6.22
C PHE A 13 -36.61 -4.11 6.40
N HIS A 14 -36.75 -4.58 7.62
CA HIS A 14 -36.82 -6.02 7.96
C HIS A 14 -37.33 -6.20 9.40
N PRO A 15 -38.15 -7.24 9.69
CA PRO A 15 -38.70 -7.44 11.01
C PRO A 15 -37.68 -7.67 12.14
N GLU A 16 -36.48 -8.10 11.80
CA GLU A 16 -35.40 -8.39 12.76
C GLU A 16 -34.45 -7.20 12.99
N ILE A 17 -34.70 -6.02 12.38
CA ILE A 17 -33.92 -4.82 12.62
C ILE A 17 -34.39 -4.13 13.89
N ALA A 18 -33.51 -4.07 14.89
CA ALA A 18 -33.82 -3.46 16.19
C ALA A 18 -33.92 -1.94 16.11
N ALA A 19 -33.07 -1.27 15.34
CA ALA A 19 -33.06 0.18 15.17
C ALA A 19 -32.54 0.60 13.80
N VAL A 20 -33.03 1.72 13.29
CA VAL A 20 -32.48 2.43 12.12
C VAL A 20 -32.23 3.87 12.53
N GLN A 21 -31.03 4.35 12.29
CA GLN A 21 -30.62 5.71 12.62
C GLN A 21 -29.89 6.34 11.44
N THR A 22 -30.00 7.65 11.33
CA THR A 22 -29.24 8.44 10.34
C THR A 22 -28.16 9.21 11.07
N VAL A 23 -26.93 9.08 10.61
CA VAL A 23 -25.77 9.82 11.08
C VAL A 23 -25.28 10.72 9.95
N ALA A 24 -25.16 12.01 10.22
CA ALA A 24 -24.64 12.95 9.24
C ALA A 24 -23.11 12.86 9.18
N GLY A 25 -22.57 12.96 7.95
CA GLY A 25 -21.14 13.12 7.75
C GLY A 25 -20.28 11.96 8.26
N LEU A 26 -20.65 10.71 7.96
CA LEU A 26 -19.88 9.52 8.38
C LEU A 26 -18.41 9.54 7.91
N CYS A 27 -18.07 10.30 6.88
CA CYS A 27 -16.69 10.52 6.45
C CYS A 27 -15.85 11.39 7.41
N THR A 28 -16.48 12.04 8.40
CA THR A 28 -15.82 12.87 9.42
C THR A 28 -15.59 12.09 10.73
N THR A 29 -14.68 12.58 11.57
CA THR A 29 -14.45 12.03 12.91
C THR A 29 -15.71 12.14 13.77
N SER A 30 -16.34 13.30 13.78
CA SER A 30 -17.58 13.55 14.55
C SER A 30 -18.73 12.63 14.13
N GLY A 31 -18.86 12.30 12.82
CA GLY A 31 -19.85 11.33 12.35
C GLY A 31 -19.61 9.92 12.90
N TRP A 32 -18.35 9.49 12.99
CA TRP A 32 -17.99 8.21 13.59
C TRP A 32 -18.22 8.18 15.10
N GLU A 33 -17.87 9.24 15.81
CA GLU A 33 -18.17 9.38 17.26
C GLU A 33 -19.68 9.28 17.54
N GLN A 34 -20.50 9.94 16.73
CA GLN A 34 -21.95 9.82 16.80
C GLN A 34 -22.43 8.39 16.55
N LEU A 35 -21.89 7.72 15.51
CA LEU A 35 -22.21 6.32 15.22
C LEU A 35 -21.89 5.43 16.42
N VAL A 36 -20.68 5.51 16.95
CA VAL A 36 -20.22 4.71 18.08
C VAL A 36 -21.10 4.95 19.31
N GLY A 37 -21.45 6.22 19.60
CA GLY A 37 -22.36 6.57 20.68
C GLY A 37 -23.75 5.92 20.52
N ARG A 38 -24.30 5.96 19.30
CA ARG A 38 -25.60 5.33 19.02
C ARG A 38 -25.57 3.82 19.08
N VAL A 39 -24.48 3.19 18.62
CA VAL A 39 -24.31 1.73 18.73
C VAL A 39 -24.24 1.31 20.19
N ARG A 40 -23.55 2.06 21.05
CA ARG A 40 -23.52 1.82 22.52
C ARG A 40 -24.90 1.92 23.17
N GLU A 41 -25.69 2.91 22.77
CA GLU A 41 -27.06 3.09 23.31
C GLU A 41 -27.98 1.92 22.93
N VAL A 42 -27.89 1.43 21.69
CA VAL A 42 -28.76 0.35 21.16
C VAL A 42 -28.23 -1.03 21.52
N ASN A 43 -26.92 -1.18 21.67
CA ASN A 43 -26.19 -2.43 21.91
C ASN A 43 -26.64 -3.58 20.98
N PRO A 44 -26.55 -3.40 19.65
CA PRO A 44 -26.97 -4.41 18.70
C PRO A 44 -25.92 -5.53 18.61
N ASN A 45 -26.36 -6.73 18.21
CA ASN A 45 -25.43 -7.83 17.94
C ASN A 45 -24.84 -7.82 16.52
N ARG A 46 -25.36 -7.00 15.61
CA ARG A 46 -24.89 -6.80 14.24
C ARG A 46 -25.05 -5.35 13.83
N LEU A 47 -24.18 -4.86 12.98
CA LEU A 47 -24.18 -3.47 12.50
C LEU A 47 -24.11 -3.40 10.98
N LEU A 48 -25.16 -2.86 10.35
CA LEU A 48 -25.17 -2.52 8.94
C LEU A 48 -25.09 -1.02 8.76
N ILE A 49 -24.14 -0.57 7.97
CA ILE A 49 -23.94 0.85 7.65
C ILE A 49 -24.16 1.05 6.15
N GLY A 50 -25.07 1.94 5.79
CA GLY A 50 -25.18 2.46 4.44
C GLY A 50 -24.34 3.72 4.29
N ALA A 51 -23.32 3.71 3.43
CA ALA A 51 -22.46 4.87 3.17
C ALA A 51 -21.97 4.88 1.73
N CYS A 52 -21.43 6.01 1.27
CA CYS A 52 -20.66 6.05 0.02
C CYS A 52 -19.27 5.46 0.23
N LEU A 53 -18.68 4.90 -0.83
CA LEU A 53 -17.29 4.44 -0.86
C LEU A 53 -16.90 3.54 0.34
N PRO A 54 -17.47 2.33 0.47
CA PRO A 54 -17.28 1.45 1.64
C PRO A 54 -15.81 1.20 2.00
N HIS A 55 -14.92 1.15 0.99
CA HIS A 55 -13.50 0.91 1.19
C HIS A 55 -12.80 1.98 2.05
N LEU A 56 -13.30 3.23 2.03
CA LEU A 56 -12.76 4.31 2.87
C LEU A 56 -13.14 4.15 4.35
N HIS A 57 -14.18 3.38 4.64
CA HIS A 57 -14.68 3.18 5.99
C HIS A 57 -14.15 1.93 6.68
N ARG A 58 -13.48 1.03 5.95
CA ARG A 58 -13.02 -0.26 6.49
C ARG A 58 -12.20 -0.12 7.77
N ARG A 59 -11.16 0.71 7.74
CA ARG A 59 -10.28 0.91 8.90
C ARG A 59 -11.04 1.43 10.12
N ARG A 60 -11.88 2.44 9.91
CA ARG A 60 -12.71 3.01 10.99
C ARG A 60 -13.73 2.01 11.53
N LEU A 61 -14.27 1.15 10.68
CA LEU A 61 -15.16 0.07 11.09
C LEU A 61 -14.44 -0.93 12.00
N GLU A 62 -13.21 -1.31 11.66
CA GLU A 62 -12.38 -2.20 12.49
C GLU A 62 -12.00 -1.55 13.82
N GLU A 63 -11.68 -0.26 13.84
CA GLU A 63 -11.40 0.51 15.05
C GLU A 63 -12.65 0.60 15.94
N ALA A 64 -13.80 0.93 15.37
CA ALA A 64 -15.08 0.97 16.07
C ALA A 64 -15.49 -0.41 16.60
N GLY A 65 -15.28 -1.48 15.84
CA GLY A 65 -15.51 -2.86 16.27
C GLY A 65 -14.71 -3.22 17.52
N ARG A 66 -13.43 -2.86 17.54
CA ARG A 66 -12.57 -3.08 18.74
C ARG A 66 -13.05 -2.27 19.94
N GLU A 67 -13.42 -1.02 19.75
CA GLU A 67 -13.94 -0.12 20.79
C GLU A 67 -15.28 -0.59 21.37
N LEU A 68 -16.13 -1.17 20.53
CA LEU A 68 -17.45 -1.67 20.89
C LEU A 68 -17.44 -3.13 21.35
N GLY A 69 -16.32 -3.84 21.25
CA GLY A 69 -16.24 -5.29 21.50
C GLY A 69 -17.06 -6.10 20.47
N MET A 70 -17.30 -5.56 19.28
CA MET A 70 -18.08 -6.20 18.23
C MET A 70 -17.17 -6.91 17.22
N ASN A 71 -17.49 -8.17 16.89
CA ASN A 71 -16.72 -8.93 15.91
C ASN A 71 -16.86 -8.30 14.51
N PRO A 72 -15.75 -8.02 13.79
CA PRO A 72 -15.79 -7.38 12.47
C PRO A 72 -16.63 -8.12 11.43
N ALA A 73 -16.75 -9.45 11.52
CA ALA A 73 -17.60 -10.25 10.62
C ALA A 73 -19.10 -9.97 10.81
N LEU A 74 -19.49 -9.37 11.93
CA LEU A 74 -20.86 -8.96 12.23
C LEU A 74 -21.12 -7.49 11.90
N MET A 75 -20.21 -6.85 11.17
CA MET A 75 -20.28 -5.45 10.77
C MET A 75 -20.09 -5.33 9.26
N GLU A 76 -20.95 -4.60 8.58
CA GLU A 76 -20.87 -4.41 7.12
C GLU A 76 -21.15 -2.95 6.73
N VAL A 77 -20.41 -2.45 5.74
CA VAL A 77 -20.69 -1.18 5.06
C VAL A 77 -21.15 -1.49 3.65
N VAL A 78 -22.33 -1.00 3.30
CA VAL A 78 -22.94 -1.15 1.96
C VAL A 78 -22.88 0.18 1.23
N ASP A 79 -22.48 0.13 -0.05
CA ASP A 79 -22.43 1.32 -0.91
C ASP A 79 -23.85 1.75 -1.30
N ILE A 80 -24.25 2.89 -0.76
CA ILE A 80 -25.51 3.55 -1.08
C ILE A 80 -25.30 4.88 -1.79
N ALA A 81 -24.25 5.01 -2.56
CA ALA A 81 -23.77 6.20 -3.29
C ALA A 81 -24.73 7.43 -3.34
N PRO A 82 -24.25 8.68 -3.35
CA PRO A 82 -25.10 9.89 -3.19
C PRO A 82 -26.26 10.00 -4.17
N TRP A 83 -26.12 9.47 -5.37
CA TRP A 83 -27.18 9.41 -6.38
C TRP A 83 -28.31 8.42 -6.06
N SER A 84 -28.13 7.60 -5.02
CA SER A 84 -29.17 6.71 -4.50
C SER A 84 -30.17 7.39 -3.56
N PHE A 85 -29.96 8.67 -3.24
CA PHE A 85 -30.87 9.47 -2.43
C PHE A 85 -31.50 10.58 -3.27
N PRO A 86 -32.76 10.47 -3.64
CA PRO A 86 -33.50 11.59 -4.21
C PRO A 86 -33.60 12.73 -3.21
N SER A 87 -33.70 13.96 -3.70
CA SER A 87 -33.69 15.21 -2.93
C SER A 87 -34.68 15.30 -1.75
N ALA A 88 -35.59 14.36 -1.58
CA ALA A 88 -36.59 14.29 -0.52
C ALA A 88 -36.14 13.49 0.72
N GLY A 89 -34.91 13.02 0.81
CA GLY A 89 -34.38 12.33 2.00
C GLY A 89 -34.83 10.88 2.16
N GLU A 90 -35.49 10.29 1.18
CA GLU A 90 -35.82 8.86 1.16
C GLU A 90 -34.78 8.09 0.32
N PRO A 91 -34.39 6.89 0.78
CA PRO A 91 -33.43 6.07 0.00
C PRO A 91 -34.10 5.60 -1.31
N SER A 92 -33.33 5.56 -2.40
CA SER A 92 -33.77 4.99 -3.67
C SER A 92 -34.11 3.49 -3.52
N ALA A 93 -34.90 2.97 -4.47
CA ALA A 93 -35.17 1.52 -4.50
C ALA A 93 -33.91 0.67 -4.55
N ASP A 94 -32.88 1.13 -5.27
CA ASP A 94 -31.56 0.49 -5.35
C ASP A 94 -30.83 0.49 -3.98
N ALA A 95 -30.81 1.63 -3.29
CA ALA A 95 -30.21 1.73 -1.95
C ALA A 95 -30.93 0.81 -0.95
N LEU A 96 -32.26 0.74 -1.02
CA LEU A 96 -33.06 -0.17 -0.19
C LEU A 96 -32.75 -1.64 -0.51
N ALA A 97 -32.63 -2.00 -1.78
CA ALA A 97 -32.29 -3.36 -2.18
C ALA A 97 -30.91 -3.76 -1.66
N LYS A 98 -29.91 -2.88 -1.78
CA LYS A 98 -28.56 -3.10 -1.26
C LYS A 98 -28.54 -3.26 0.25
N LEU A 99 -29.26 -2.39 0.99
CA LEU A 99 -29.36 -2.50 2.44
C LEU A 99 -30.07 -3.80 2.88
N ARG A 100 -31.13 -4.21 2.18
CA ARG A 100 -31.79 -5.50 2.46
C ARG A 100 -30.87 -6.69 2.20
N ALA A 101 -30.12 -6.66 1.11
CA ALA A 101 -29.13 -7.70 0.81
C ALA A 101 -28.03 -7.76 1.88
N GLY A 102 -27.51 -6.61 2.34
CA GLY A 102 -26.57 -6.53 3.45
C GLY A 102 -27.14 -7.09 4.75
N ALA A 103 -28.37 -6.70 5.09
CA ALA A 103 -29.03 -7.23 6.28
C ALA A 103 -29.23 -8.76 6.21
N ALA A 104 -29.58 -9.29 5.04
CA ALA A 104 -29.72 -10.73 4.84
C ALA A 104 -28.38 -11.45 4.99
N ARG A 105 -27.27 -10.91 4.46
CA ARG A 105 -25.92 -11.47 4.66
C ARG A 105 -25.53 -11.47 6.14
N LEU A 106 -25.69 -10.34 6.81
CA LEU A 106 -25.36 -10.22 8.25
C LEU A 106 -26.17 -11.14 9.13
N LYS A 107 -27.43 -11.43 8.77
CA LYS A 107 -28.27 -12.37 9.51
C LYS A 107 -27.62 -13.75 9.66
N TRP A 108 -26.98 -14.22 8.60
CA TRP A 108 -26.35 -15.54 8.52
C TRP A 108 -24.84 -15.49 8.75
N ALA A 109 -24.28 -14.31 9.04
CA ALA A 109 -22.86 -14.17 9.34
C ALA A 109 -22.54 -14.74 10.72
N ASP A 110 -21.53 -15.58 10.78
CA ASP A 110 -20.96 -16.07 12.03
C ASP A 110 -19.78 -15.20 12.46
N PRO A 111 -19.55 -15.03 13.78
CA PRO A 111 -18.37 -14.38 14.27
C PRO A 111 -17.11 -15.04 13.73
N ALA A 112 -16.22 -14.26 13.10
CA ALA A 112 -14.93 -14.78 12.72
C ALA A 112 -14.10 -15.08 13.99
N PRO A 113 -13.44 -16.25 14.09
CA PRO A 113 -12.58 -16.55 15.21
C PRO A 113 -11.44 -15.52 15.24
N ALA A 114 -11.13 -14.96 16.41
CA ALA A 114 -9.94 -14.18 16.61
C ALA A 114 -8.73 -15.12 16.54
N ALA A 115 -7.90 -14.96 15.52
CA ALA A 115 -6.62 -15.63 15.45
C ALA A 115 -5.55 -14.72 16.06
N GLU A 116 -4.87 -15.19 17.10
CA GLU A 116 -3.65 -14.55 17.57
C GLU A 116 -2.49 -15.01 16.69
N ILE A 117 -1.96 -14.10 15.90
CA ILE A 117 -0.78 -14.36 15.07
C ILE A 117 0.44 -13.78 15.79
N ARG A 118 1.47 -14.61 15.99
CA ARG A 118 2.77 -14.11 16.46
C ARG A 118 3.42 -13.34 15.33
N ILE A 119 3.57 -12.03 15.51
CA ILE A 119 4.21 -11.16 14.53
C ILE A 119 5.72 -11.17 14.77
N ALA A 120 6.49 -11.51 13.73
CA ALA A 120 7.94 -11.32 13.72
C ALA A 120 8.24 -9.81 13.58
N PRO A 121 8.84 -9.13 14.58
CA PRO A 121 9.09 -7.68 14.53
C PRO A 121 10.33 -7.35 13.68
N ARG A 122 10.37 -7.88 12.47
CA ARG A 122 11.46 -7.76 11.51
C ARG A 122 10.88 -7.56 10.12
N ALA A 123 11.54 -6.78 9.29
CA ALA A 123 11.19 -6.56 7.89
C ALA A 123 12.22 -7.17 6.96
N LEU A 124 11.75 -7.69 5.82
CA LEU A 124 12.58 -7.98 4.67
C LEU A 124 12.38 -6.88 3.63
N VAL A 125 13.47 -6.27 3.17
CA VAL A 125 13.46 -5.33 2.05
C VAL A 125 14.22 -5.96 0.89
N VAL A 126 13.58 -6.11 -0.26
CA VAL A 126 14.16 -6.70 -1.45
C VAL A 126 14.48 -5.62 -2.47
N GLY A 127 15.78 -5.43 -2.72
CA GLY A 127 16.35 -4.41 -3.59
C GLY A 127 17.04 -3.28 -2.82
N GLY A 128 18.34 -3.08 -3.09
CA GLY A 128 19.21 -2.11 -2.43
C GLY A 128 19.35 -0.77 -3.15
N GLY A 129 18.38 -0.42 -4.02
CA GLY A 129 18.29 0.90 -4.65
C GLY A 129 17.81 1.98 -3.67
N ILE A 130 17.57 3.19 -4.18
CA ILE A 130 17.14 4.34 -3.34
C ILE A 130 15.87 4.05 -2.56
N ALA A 131 14.90 3.38 -3.16
CA ALA A 131 13.64 3.04 -2.52
C ALA A 131 13.86 2.05 -1.37
N GLY A 132 14.63 0.98 -1.62
CA GLY A 132 14.91 -0.04 -0.60
C GLY A 132 15.76 0.50 0.55
N MET A 133 16.83 1.23 0.27
CA MET A 133 17.63 1.88 1.32
C MET A 133 16.80 2.85 2.16
N SER A 134 15.92 3.63 1.53
CA SER A 134 15.04 4.57 2.25
C SER A 134 14.01 3.84 3.12
N ALA A 135 13.41 2.76 2.60
CA ALA A 135 12.48 1.94 3.35
C ALA A 135 13.17 1.25 4.54
N ALA A 136 14.37 0.66 4.30
CA ALA A 136 15.14 0.01 5.36
C ALA A 136 15.49 0.99 6.49
N LEU A 137 15.97 2.19 6.16
CA LEU A 137 16.26 3.23 7.14
C LEU A 137 15.00 3.66 7.90
N ALA A 138 13.90 3.92 7.19
CA ALA A 138 12.66 4.34 7.85
C ALA A 138 12.14 3.29 8.83
N ILE A 139 12.16 2.01 8.47
CA ILE A 139 11.70 0.91 9.33
C ILE A 139 12.66 0.76 10.53
N ALA A 140 13.96 0.82 10.31
CA ALA A 140 14.97 0.67 11.34
C ALA A 140 14.99 1.84 12.32
N ASP A 141 14.77 3.08 11.85
CA ASP A 141 14.60 4.28 12.68
C ASP A 141 13.37 4.16 13.61
N HIS A 142 12.34 3.38 13.22
CA HIS A 142 11.19 3.04 14.09
C HIS A 142 11.47 1.89 15.08
N GLY A 143 12.69 1.37 15.09
CA GLY A 143 13.13 0.38 16.09
C GLY A 143 13.00 -1.08 15.66
N TYR A 144 12.63 -1.37 14.42
CA TYR A 144 12.51 -2.73 13.91
C TYR A 144 13.80 -3.20 13.22
N GLU A 145 14.08 -4.50 13.32
CA GLU A 145 15.16 -5.15 12.59
C GLU A 145 14.82 -5.25 11.09
N VAL A 146 15.82 -5.08 10.23
CA VAL A 146 15.65 -5.12 8.77
C VAL A 146 16.72 -5.98 8.13
N ASP A 147 16.31 -6.93 7.31
CA ASP A 147 17.16 -7.61 6.35
C ASP A 147 16.99 -6.93 4.98
N LEU A 148 18.07 -6.34 4.44
CA LEU A 148 18.09 -5.70 3.12
C LEU A 148 18.84 -6.62 2.16
N VAL A 149 18.11 -7.20 1.19
CA VAL A 149 18.65 -8.13 0.19
C VAL A 149 18.84 -7.40 -1.12
N GLU A 150 20.06 -7.47 -1.67
CA GLU A 150 20.45 -6.88 -2.95
C GLU A 150 21.15 -7.92 -3.83
N GLU A 151 20.71 -8.06 -5.07
CA GLU A 151 21.27 -9.03 -6.02
C GLU A 151 22.66 -8.66 -6.51
N SER A 152 22.93 -7.36 -6.62
CA SER A 152 24.25 -6.85 -7.00
C SER A 152 25.26 -6.99 -5.85
N ASP A 153 26.53 -6.86 -6.18
CA ASP A 153 27.65 -6.82 -5.23
C ASP A 153 27.74 -5.50 -4.43
N ARG A 154 26.84 -4.54 -4.71
CA ARG A 154 26.79 -3.21 -4.08
C ARG A 154 25.38 -2.63 -4.03
N LEU A 155 25.15 -1.80 -3.04
CA LEU A 155 23.94 -0.98 -2.94
C LEU A 155 23.98 0.20 -3.92
N GLY A 156 22.80 0.81 -4.13
CA GLY A 156 22.62 2.04 -4.89
C GLY A 156 21.70 1.91 -6.09
N GLY A 157 21.61 0.71 -6.70
CA GLY A 157 20.79 0.49 -7.89
C GLY A 157 21.11 1.54 -8.98
N ASN A 158 20.08 2.18 -9.53
CA ASN A 158 20.24 3.19 -10.59
C ASN A 158 21.01 4.44 -10.16
N LEU A 159 21.11 4.76 -8.85
CA LEU A 159 21.93 5.88 -8.39
C LEU A 159 23.43 5.70 -8.67
N ASN A 160 23.88 4.47 -8.97
CA ASN A 160 25.29 4.21 -9.30
C ASN A 160 25.70 4.79 -10.67
N TRP A 161 24.74 5.11 -11.54
CA TRP A 161 25.02 5.66 -12.87
C TRP A 161 24.29 6.99 -13.14
N LEU A 162 23.30 7.36 -12.34
CA LEU A 162 22.67 8.68 -12.39
C LEU A 162 23.60 9.73 -11.77
N ASN A 163 23.65 10.91 -12.37
CA ASN A 163 24.52 12.00 -11.93
C ASN A 163 23.75 13.18 -11.34
N ARG A 164 22.61 13.53 -11.93
CA ARG A 164 21.79 14.66 -11.49
C ARG A 164 20.31 14.32 -11.48
N THR A 165 19.57 14.97 -10.58
CA THR A 165 18.10 15.00 -10.64
C THR A 165 17.64 16.01 -11.68
N LEU A 166 16.32 16.03 -11.97
CA LEU A 166 15.72 17.04 -12.86
C LEU A 166 15.97 18.47 -12.36
N GLU A 167 16.05 18.68 -11.04
CA GLU A 167 16.34 19.97 -10.43
C GLU A 167 17.85 20.28 -10.37
N GLY A 168 18.69 19.45 -11.01
CA GLY A 168 20.13 19.64 -11.07
C GLY A 168 20.90 19.25 -9.79
N ARG A 169 20.27 18.59 -8.81
CA ARG A 169 20.93 18.15 -7.57
C ARG A 169 21.90 17.01 -7.84
N ASP A 170 23.02 16.98 -7.13
CA ASP A 170 24.01 15.91 -7.18
C ASP A 170 23.46 14.62 -6.54
N VAL A 171 23.33 13.58 -7.36
CA VAL A 171 22.86 12.25 -6.95
C VAL A 171 23.95 11.51 -6.17
N THR A 172 25.23 11.76 -6.45
CA THR A 172 26.36 11.12 -5.77
C THR A 172 26.37 11.44 -4.27
N ALA A 173 26.07 12.67 -3.92
CA ALA A 173 25.98 13.09 -2.51
C ALA A 173 24.85 12.38 -1.77
N LEU A 174 23.70 12.24 -2.42
CA LEU A 174 22.56 11.48 -1.88
C LEU A 174 22.91 10.00 -1.67
N LEU A 175 23.54 9.38 -2.67
CA LEU A 175 23.96 7.98 -2.58
C LEU A 175 24.93 7.76 -1.42
N LYS A 176 25.96 8.59 -1.31
CA LYS A 176 26.95 8.52 -0.22
C LYS A 176 26.31 8.64 1.15
N ASP A 177 25.36 9.57 1.32
CA ASP A 177 24.61 9.72 2.58
C ASP A 177 23.82 8.45 2.91
N ARG A 178 23.09 7.92 1.95
CA ARG A 178 22.27 6.72 2.16
C ARG A 178 23.11 5.49 2.49
N LEU A 179 24.18 5.25 1.74
CA LEU A 179 25.12 4.15 1.99
C LEU A 179 25.69 4.24 3.42
N LYS A 180 26.22 5.41 3.79
CA LYS A 180 26.78 5.62 5.13
C LYS A 180 25.76 5.38 6.25
N ARG A 181 24.51 5.80 6.06
CA ARG A 181 23.45 5.58 7.05
C ARG A 181 23.07 4.11 7.16
N VAL A 182 22.89 3.41 6.02
CA VAL A 182 22.54 1.98 6.01
C VAL A 182 23.66 1.15 6.65
N GLU A 183 24.90 1.36 6.26
CA GLU A 183 26.07 0.64 6.77
C GLU A 183 26.27 0.80 8.29
N LYS A 184 25.96 1.99 8.81
CA LYS A 184 26.14 2.30 10.24
C LYS A 184 24.92 1.98 11.10
N HIS A 185 23.79 1.63 10.50
CA HIS A 185 22.58 1.42 11.26
C HIS A 185 22.59 0.04 11.96
N PRO A 186 22.51 0.00 13.31
CA PRO A 186 22.68 -1.25 14.06
C PRO A 186 21.57 -2.29 13.81
N ARG A 187 20.42 -1.87 13.26
CA ARG A 187 19.25 -2.73 13.00
C ARG A 187 19.11 -3.13 11.53
N ILE A 188 20.05 -2.75 10.66
CA ILE A 188 19.98 -3.14 9.25
C ILE A 188 21.07 -4.15 8.96
N GLN A 189 20.67 -5.34 8.53
CA GLN A 189 21.56 -6.36 8.01
C GLN A 189 21.48 -6.37 6.49
N VAL A 190 22.60 -6.10 5.81
CA VAL A 190 22.69 -6.08 4.34
C VAL A 190 23.19 -7.42 3.84
N HIS A 191 22.52 -7.96 2.82
CA HIS A 191 22.87 -9.19 2.12
C HIS A 191 23.13 -8.83 0.65
N LEU A 192 24.38 -8.61 0.28
CA LEU A 192 24.83 -8.33 -1.10
C LEU A 192 25.03 -9.62 -1.91
N GLY A 193 24.95 -9.52 -3.24
CA GLY A 193 25.08 -10.67 -4.14
C GLY A 193 24.02 -11.75 -3.87
N SER A 194 22.90 -11.37 -3.28
CA SER A 194 21.93 -12.28 -2.71
C SER A 194 20.57 -12.09 -3.34
N ARG A 195 19.86 -13.19 -3.61
CA ARG A 195 18.53 -13.16 -4.21
C ARG A 195 17.51 -13.99 -3.43
N VAL A 196 16.27 -13.56 -3.45
CA VAL A 196 15.17 -14.34 -2.92
C VAL A 196 14.86 -15.48 -3.88
N VAL A 197 14.87 -16.72 -3.39
CA VAL A 197 14.58 -17.91 -4.19
C VAL A 197 13.24 -18.56 -3.81
N HIS A 198 12.76 -18.35 -2.59
CA HIS A 198 11.47 -18.85 -2.14
C HIS A 198 10.94 -17.98 -1.01
N ALA A 199 9.63 -17.79 -0.95
CA ALA A 199 8.94 -17.14 0.16
C ALA A 199 7.65 -17.89 0.48
N ALA A 200 7.37 -18.05 1.76
CA ALA A 200 6.15 -18.69 2.27
C ALA A 200 5.68 -18.00 3.54
N GLY A 201 4.46 -18.30 3.95
CA GLY A 201 3.86 -17.72 5.15
C GLY A 201 2.79 -16.68 4.85
N GLU A 202 2.46 -15.89 5.84
CA GLU A 202 1.39 -14.88 5.80
C GLU A 202 1.84 -13.58 6.47
N VAL A 203 1.06 -12.51 6.31
CA VAL A 203 1.34 -11.21 6.94
C VAL A 203 1.52 -11.39 8.45
N GLY A 204 2.68 -10.95 8.94
CA GLY A 204 3.10 -11.13 10.32
C GLY A 204 4.07 -12.31 10.53
N SER A 205 4.08 -13.31 9.66
CA SER A 205 4.88 -14.53 9.83
C SER A 205 5.33 -15.11 8.50
N PHE A 206 6.23 -14.43 7.82
CA PHE A 206 6.87 -14.91 6.60
C PHE A 206 8.17 -15.66 6.88
N SER A 207 8.47 -16.61 6.02
CA SER A 207 9.76 -17.30 5.94
C SER A 207 10.26 -17.20 4.50
N THR A 208 11.40 -16.54 4.31
CA THR A 208 11.98 -16.30 2.99
C THR A 208 13.36 -16.92 2.90
N VAL A 209 13.59 -17.68 1.84
CA VAL A 209 14.87 -18.31 1.52
C VAL A 209 15.64 -17.37 0.59
N VAL A 210 16.84 -17.02 1.02
CA VAL A 210 17.78 -16.15 0.27
C VAL A 210 19.02 -16.96 -0.07
N GLU A 211 19.41 -16.93 -1.34
CA GLU A 211 20.64 -17.54 -1.86
C GLU A 211 21.70 -16.45 -2.00
N GLY A 212 22.85 -16.63 -1.37
CA GLY A 212 24.00 -15.73 -1.41
C GLY A 212 24.98 -16.03 -2.55
N PRO A 213 26.07 -15.24 -2.67
CA PRO A 213 27.00 -15.30 -3.81
C PRO A 213 27.74 -16.64 -3.94
N ALA A 214 28.01 -17.35 -2.84
CA ALA A 214 28.62 -18.69 -2.85
C ALA A 214 27.60 -19.83 -2.90
N LYS A 215 26.33 -19.51 -3.27
CA LYS A 215 25.17 -20.42 -3.24
C LYS A 215 24.81 -20.94 -1.85
N GLU A 216 25.28 -20.28 -0.82
CA GLU A 216 24.82 -20.52 0.52
C GLU A 216 23.35 -20.07 0.64
N VAL A 217 22.58 -20.84 1.38
CA VAL A 217 21.16 -20.61 1.56
C VAL A 217 20.88 -20.22 3.00
N LYS A 218 20.19 -19.10 3.18
CA LYS A 218 19.76 -18.61 4.48
C LYS A 218 18.26 -18.43 4.51
N THR A 219 17.63 -18.86 5.58
CA THR A 219 16.20 -18.61 5.81
C THR A 219 16.02 -17.42 6.75
N LEU A 220 15.26 -16.43 6.31
CA LEU A 220 14.94 -15.21 7.05
C LEU A 220 13.48 -15.23 7.50
N ALA A 221 13.24 -15.09 8.80
CA ALA A 221 11.91 -14.95 9.36
C ALA A 221 11.59 -13.45 9.54
N HIS A 222 10.44 -13.00 9.03
CA HIS A 222 10.04 -11.59 9.09
C HIS A 222 8.52 -11.43 9.04
N GLY A 223 8.00 -10.31 9.54
CA GLY A 223 6.56 -10.03 9.58
C GLY A 223 6.05 -9.28 8.36
N VAL A 224 6.93 -8.61 7.63
CA VAL A 224 6.56 -7.80 6.45
C VAL A 224 7.65 -7.87 5.38
N VAL A 225 7.22 -7.76 4.11
CA VAL A 225 8.12 -7.65 2.95
C VAL A 225 7.88 -6.33 2.26
N VAL A 226 8.97 -5.64 1.92
CA VAL A 226 8.97 -4.46 1.05
C VAL A 226 9.68 -4.82 -0.25
N LEU A 227 8.94 -4.78 -1.36
CA LEU A 227 9.50 -5.00 -2.69
C LEU A 227 9.96 -3.67 -3.28
N ALA A 228 11.26 -3.53 -3.48
CA ALA A 228 11.92 -2.34 -4.01
C ALA A 228 12.94 -2.72 -5.11
N THR A 229 12.59 -3.70 -5.93
CA THR A 229 13.48 -4.32 -6.93
C THR A 229 13.88 -3.38 -8.07
N GLY A 230 13.18 -2.23 -8.20
CA GLY A 230 13.49 -1.25 -9.24
C GLY A 230 13.17 -1.77 -10.64
N GLY A 231 13.90 -1.26 -11.63
CA GLY A 231 13.80 -1.68 -13.01
C GLY A 231 15.14 -1.50 -13.73
N VAL A 232 15.32 -2.24 -14.79
CA VAL A 232 16.43 -2.13 -15.73
C VAL A 232 15.92 -1.63 -17.07
N GLU A 233 16.74 -0.91 -17.81
CA GLU A 233 16.43 -0.47 -19.14
C GLU A 233 16.24 -1.68 -20.06
N ALA A 234 15.10 -1.74 -20.75
CA ALA A 234 14.81 -2.82 -21.68
C ALA A 234 15.75 -2.73 -22.91
N PRO A 235 16.32 -3.85 -23.36
CA PRO A 235 17.09 -3.85 -24.60
C PRO A 235 16.20 -3.51 -25.79
N THR A 236 16.65 -2.60 -26.65
CA THR A 236 15.87 -2.19 -27.82
C THR A 236 16.64 -2.43 -29.12
N ARG A 237 15.92 -2.65 -30.22
CA ARG A 237 16.39 -2.59 -31.61
C ARG A 237 15.56 -1.64 -32.44
N SER A 238 14.56 -1.00 -31.83
CA SER A 238 13.65 -0.06 -32.48
C SER A 238 14.35 1.25 -32.81
N HIS A 239 13.74 2.04 -33.67
CA HIS A 239 14.20 3.38 -34.06
C HIS A 239 15.65 3.43 -34.54
N ALA A 240 16.11 2.35 -35.23
CA ALA A 240 17.45 2.22 -35.74
C ALA A 240 18.56 2.29 -34.65
N TYR A 241 18.25 1.92 -33.41
CA TYR A 241 19.26 1.83 -32.35
C TYR A 241 20.40 0.88 -32.77
N GLY A 242 21.65 1.34 -32.59
CA GLY A 242 22.85 0.63 -33.05
C GLY A 242 23.28 0.97 -34.50
N ALA A 243 22.51 1.73 -35.26
CA ALA A 243 22.88 2.14 -36.62
C ALA A 243 23.88 3.31 -36.66
N GLY A 244 24.08 4.00 -35.55
CA GLY A 244 25.03 5.10 -35.47
C GLY A 244 25.12 5.73 -34.07
N PRO A 245 26.15 6.56 -33.83
CA PRO A 245 26.41 7.11 -32.50
C PRO A 245 25.43 8.18 -32.02
N ALA A 246 24.54 8.64 -32.90
CA ALA A 246 23.55 9.66 -32.58
C ALA A 246 22.27 9.10 -31.95
N ILE A 247 22.09 7.77 -31.96
CA ILE A 247 20.89 7.11 -31.40
C ILE A 247 21.35 6.41 -30.10
N LEU A 248 20.85 6.94 -29.01
CA LEU A 248 21.26 6.54 -27.67
C LEU A 248 20.07 6.10 -26.84
N THR A 249 20.28 5.19 -25.90
CA THR A 249 19.35 4.99 -24.81
C THR A 249 19.49 6.11 -23.77
N GLN A 250 18.54 6.21 -22.86
CA GLN A 250 18.59 7.24 -21.81
C GLN A 250 19.79 7.04 -20.89
N SER A 251 20.14 5.81 -20.57
CA SER A 251 21.31 5.52 -19.72
C SER A 251 22.64 5.82 -20.42
N GLU A 252 22.73 5.65 -21.74
CA GLU A 252 23.88 6.05 -22.54
C GLU A 252 24.02 7.57 -22.64
N LEU A 253 22.88 8.26 -22.82
CA LEU A 253 22.86 9.73 -22.80
C LEU A 253 23.36 10.27 -21.46
N GLU A 254 22.84 9.78 -20.34
CA GLU A 254 23.25 10.20 -18.99
C GLU A 254 24.75 10.00 -18.78
N ARG A 255 25.29 8.85 -19.17
CA ARG A 255 26.74 8.57 -19.08
C ARG A 255 27.57 9.55 -19.91
N ARG A 256 27.19 9.80 -21.18
CA ARG A 256 27.91 10.74 -22.06
C ARG A 256 27.82 12.19 -21.58
N MET A 257 26.71 12.57 -20.94
CA MET A 257 26.60 13.88 -20.32
C MET A 257 27.52 14.01 -19.12
N ALA A 258 27.66 12.94 -18.33
CA ALA A 258 28.45 12.92 -17.13
C ALA A 258 29.96 12.93 -17.38
N ASP A 259 30.43 12.18 -18.37
CA ASP A 259 31.85 12.09 -18.75
C ASP A 259 32.30 13.18 -19.74
N GLY A 260 31.36 14.04 -20.19
CA GLY A 260 31.63 15.13 -21.11
C GLY A 260 31.87 14.68 -22.56
N SER A 261 31.60 13.41 -22.90
CA SER A 261 31.75 12.90 -24.27
C SER A 261 30.59 13.29 -25.20
N LEU A 262 29.54 13.90 -24.69
CA LEU A 262 28.45 14.46 -25.49
C LEU A 262 28.78 15.91 -25.88
N GLU A 263 29.11 16.13 -27.14
CA GLU A 263 29.31 17.48 -27.71
C GLU A 263 27.94 18.17 -27.93
N ALA A 264 27.35 18.70 -26.87
CA ALA A 264 26.02 19.34 -26.93
C ALA A 264 25.99 20.61 -27.81
N GLY A 265 27.15 21.27 -27.98
CA GLY A 265 27.28 22.50 -28.79
C GLY A 265 27.11 22.31 -30.31
N GLY A 266 27.07 21.07 -30.81
CA GLY A 266 26.85 20.74 -32.21
C GLY A 266 25.47 20.15 -32.52
N LEU A 267 24.55 20.12 -31.55
CA LEU A 267 23.23 19.51 -31.71
C LEU A 267 22.17 20.56 -32.02
N ASP A 268 21.71 20.61 -33.29
CA ASP A 268 20.61 21.47 -33.70
C ASP A 268 19.24 20.97 -33.23
N ARG A 269 19.09 19.66 -33.08
CA ARG A 269 17.81 19.02 -32.71
C ARG A 269 18.05 17.78 -31.87
N VAL A 270 17.20 17.59 -30.87
CA VAL A 270 17.12 16.38 -30.03
C VAL A 270 15.71 15.84 -30.07
N VAL A 271 15.55 14.56 -30.34
CA VAL A 271 14.25 13.85 -30.28
C VAL A 271 14.34 12.83 -29.16
N MET A 272 13.40 12.90 -28.23
CA MET A 272 13.28 11.93 -27.15
C MET A 272 12.03 11.08 -27.35
N ILE A 273 12.20 9.75 -27.37
CA ILE A 273 11.12 8.77 -27.52
C ILE A 273 11.08 7.97 -26.21
N GLN A 274 9.91 7.94 -25.59
CA GLN A 274 9.71 7.21 -24.32
C GLN A 274 8.93 5.92 -24.55
N CYS A 275 9.03 4.99 -23.61
CA CYS A 275 8.30 3.70 -23.63
C CYS A 275 8.56 2.89 -24.92
N VAL A 276 9.84 2.75 -25.28
CA VAL A 276 10.25 1.95 -26.43
C VAL A 276 10.34 0.49 -26.01
N ASP A 277 9.70 -0.40 -26.77
CA ASP A 277 9.69 -1.87 -26.59
C ASP A 277 9.26 -2.36 -25.18
N SER A 278 8.41 -1.58 -24.49
CA SER A 278 7.90 -1.91 -23.16
C SER A 278 6.46 -2.42 -23.19
#